data_110e77bef9076796f93843ebc9293d64
#
_entry.id   110e77bef9076796f93843ebc9293d64
#
_cell.length_a   1.000
_cell.length_b   1.000
_cell.length_c   1.000
_cell.angle_alpha   90.00
_cell.angle_beta   90.00
_cell.angle_gamma   90.00
#
_symmetry.space_group_name_H-M   'P 1'
#
loop_
_entity.id
_entity.type
_entity.pdbx_description
1 polymer ?
#
loop_
_entity_poly.entity_id
_entity_poly.type
_entity_poly.pdbx_seq_one_letter_code
_entity_poly.pdbx_strand_id
1 'polypeptide(L)'
;MLIKKIGKHLSSKSLSVLSTLNSLKAYIILFVGFAVTITISVYSYQNIETISTQELRSIGTELKIKIDDRLHANAMLLRSGAAFFSSHDAITREQWKTFIKKLSIEKNLPGIQGVGFSLIIPKEELQRHITNVRKEGFRDYDVKPVGARDVYTSIIFLEPFSGINLKAFGYDMFSDPTRRKAMEQARDSDNVSLSGKVNLIQDAGDTVKRTK
;
A
#
# COMPACT_ATOMS: atom_id res chain seq x y z
N MET A 1 -56.25 -65.63 52.30
CA MET A 1 -55.05 -64.73 52.59
C MET A 1 -53.99 -64.79 51.46
N LEU A 2 -54.01 -65.75 50.55
CA LEU A 2 -53.01 -65.90 49.45
C LEU A 2 -53.21 -64.95 48.24
N ILE A 3 -54.45 -64.64 47.85
CA ILE A 3 -54.81 -63.85 46.65
C ILE A 3 -54.40 -62.40 46.77
N LYS A 4 -54.39 -61.78 47.97
CA LYS A 4 -53.98 -60.39 48.23
C LYS A 4 -52.45 -60.17 48.12
N LYS A 5 -51.67 -61.22 48.29
CA LYS A 5 -50.19 -61.19 48.21
C LYS A 5 -49.67 -61.22 46.80
N ILE A 6 -50.38 -61.94 45.87
CA ILE A 6 -50.04 -62.08 44.49
C ILE A 6 -50.34 -60.77 43.69
N GLY A 7 -51.46 -60.13 43.95
CA GLY A 7 -51.80 -58.84 43.31
C GLY A 7 -50.85 -57.69 43.65
N LYS A 8 -50.29 -57.67 44.84
CA LYS A 8 -49.32 -56.65 45.29
C LYS A 8 -47.94 -56.85 44.65
N HIS A 9 -47.56 -58.08 44.33
CA HIS A 9 -46.27 -58.42 43.72
C HIS A 9 -46.26 -58.16 42.21
N LEU A 10 -47.42 -58.33 41.52
CA LEU A 10 -47.59 -58.00 40.10
C LEU A 10 -47.68 -56.49 39.89
N SER A 11 -48.31 -55.74 40.81
CA SER A 11 -48.39 -54.26 40.74
C SER A 11 -47.03 -53.60 40.95
N SER A 12 -46.14 -54.13 41.81
CA SER A 12 -44.84 -53.55 42.07
C SER A 12 -43.85 -53.78 40.91
N LYS A 13 -43.92 -54.97 40.26
CA LYS A 13 -43.11 -55.24 39.07
C LYS A 13 -43.52 -54.39 37.88
N SER A 14 -44.82 -54.18 37.66
CA SER A 14 -45.26 -53.35 36.53
C SER A 14 -44.93 -51.87 36.76
N LEU A 15 -44.96 -51.35 37.98
CA LEU A 15 -44.53 -49.99 38.32
C LEU A 15 -43.02 -49.80 38.17
N SER A 16 -42.22 -50.79 38.53
CA SER A 16 -40.76 -50.71 38.33
C SER A 16 -40.33 -50.76 36.85
N VAL A 17 -41.06 -51.53 36.01
CA VAL A 17 -40.82 -51.57 34.56
C VAL A 17 -41.22 -50.24 33.90
N LEU A 18 -42.36 -49.66 34.33
CA LEU A 18 -42.77 -48.35 33.82
C LEU A 18 -41.78 -47.19 34.21
N SER A 19 -41.25 -47.24 35.42
CA SER A 19 -40.26 -46.25 35.86
C SER A 19 -38.93 -46.37 35.11
N THR A 20 -38.48 -47.59 34.83
CA THR A 20 -37.28 -47.84 34.02
C THR A 20 -37.47 -47.42 32.55
N LEU A 21 -38.64 -47.61 31.97
CA LEU A 21 -38.95 -47.20 30.62
C LEU A 21 -39.03 -45.68 30.49
N ASN A 22 -39.53 -44.99 31.50
CA ASN A 22 -39.56 -43.51 31.51
C ASN A 22 -38.17 -42.93 31.71
N SER A 23 -37.32 -43.50 32.55
CA SER A 23 -35.91 -43.06 32.67
C SER A 23 -35.15 -43.33 31.42
N LEU A 24 -35.35 -44.43 30.72
CA LEU A 24 -34.68 -44.71 29.43
C LEU A 24 -35.06 -43.67 28.36
N LYS A 25 -36.34 -43.32 28.26
CA LYS A 25 -36.78 -42.21 27.38
C LYS A 25 -36.11 -40.88 27.71
N ALA A 26 -35.99 -40.57 28.98
CA ALA A 26 -35.31 -39.32 29.40
C ALA A 26 -33.82 -39.31 28.99
N TYR A 27 -33.09 -40.44 29.13
CA TYR A 27 -31.72 -40.56 28.70
C TYR A 27 -31.58 -40.46 27.17
N ILE A 28 -32.50 -41.04 26.40
CA ILE A 28 -32.48 -40.93 24.94
C ILE A 28 -32.72 -39.49 24.51
N ILE A 29 -33.66 -38.77 25.11
CA ILE A 29 -33.89 -37.36 24.79
C ILE A 29 -32.65 -36.53 25.12
N LEU A 30 -32.07 -36.74 26.30
CA LEU A 30 -30.83 -36.09 26.71
C LEU A 30 -29.67 -36.33 25.70
N PHE A 31 -29.48 -37.59 25.31
CA PHE A 31 -28.42 -37.95 24.37
C PHE A 31 -28.65 -37.32 22.98
N VAL A 32 -29.87 -37.35 22.47
CA VAL A 32 -30.20 -36.68 21.19
C VAL A 32 -29.99 -35.20 21.30
N GLY A 33 -30.42 -34.54 22.37
CA GLY A 33 -30.21 -33.13 22.60
C GLY A 33 -28.70 -32.79 22.62
N PHE A 34 -27.89 -33.57 23.29
CA PHE A 34 -26.46 -33.39 23.36
C PHE A 34 -25.78 -33.58 22.01
N ALA A 35 -26.18 -34.62 21.25
CA ALA A 35 -25.66 -34.87 19.90
C ALA A 35 -26.00 -33.74 18.92
N VAL A 36 -27.21 -33.18 18.98
CA VAL A 36 -27.63 -32.03 18.17
C VAL A 36 -26.79 -30.79 18.54
N THR A 37 -26.60 -30.54 19.84
CA THR A 37 -25.78 -29.40 20.30
C THR A 37 -24.34 -29.50 19.80
N ILE A 38 -23.71 -30.68 19.90
CA ILE A 38 -22.35 -30.90 19.38
C ILE A 38 -22.30 -30.69 17.88
N THR A 39 -23.27 -31.23 17.13
CA THR A 39 -23.29 -31.09 15.66
C THR A 39 -23.41 -29.63 15.24
N ILE A 40 -24.31 -28.87 15.88
CA ILE A 40 -24.46 -27.43 15.62
C ILE A 40 -23.18 -26.67 15.99
N SER A 41 -22.55 -27.01 17.12
CA SER A 41 -21.32 -26.35 17.58
C SER A 41 -20.16 -26.57 16.62
N VAL A 42 -19.95 -27.82 16.16
CA VAL A 42 -18.90 -28.16 15.18
C VAL A 42 -19.16 -27.50 13.83
N TYR A 43 -20.39 -27.51 13.35
CA TYR A 43 -20.79 -26.87 12.11
C TYR A 43 -20.59 -25.34 12.18
N SER A 44 -20.97 -24.73 13.28
CA SER A 44 -20.79 -23.29 13.49
C SER A 44 -19.30 -22.89 13.54
N TYR A 45 -18.47 -23.70 14.22
CA TYR A 45 -17.03 -23.45 14.31
C TYR A 45 -16.35 -23.53 12.93
N GLN A 46 -16.65 -24.54 12.14
CA GLN A 46 -16.12 -24.70 10.79
C GLN A 46 -16.55 -23.58 9.84
N ASN A 47 -17.80 -23.12 9.95
CA ASN A 47 -18.29 -22.01 9.11
C ASN A 47 -17.63 -20.67 9.46
N ILE A 48 -17.40 -20.39 10.74
CA ILE A 48 -16.75 -19.13 11.17
C ILE A 48 -15.31 -19.08 10.61
N GLU A 49 -14.59 -20.18 10.65
CA GLU A 49 -13.20 -20.23 10.18
C GLU A 49 -13.10 -20.05 8.65
N THR A 50 -14.02 -20.64 7.89
CA THR A 50 -14.07 -20.49 6.43
C THR A 50 -14.48 -19.08 6.00
N ILE A 51 -15.45 -18.47 6.65
CA ILE A 51 -15.90 -17.11 6.35
C ILE A 51 -14.78 -16.11 6.65
N SER A 52 -14.13 -16.23 7.79
CA SER A 52 -13.03 -15.34 8.20
C SER A 52 -11.84 -15.40 7.23
N THR A 53 -11.44 -16.60 6.79
CA THR A 53 -10.33 -16.76 5.83
C THR A 53 -10.68 -16.25 4.43
N GLN A 54 -11.91 -16.41 3.98
CA GLN A 54 -12.38 -15.87 2.70
C GLN A 54 -12.44 -14.34 2.71
N GLU A 55 -12.92 -13.77 3.81
CA GLU A 55 -12.97 -12.31 3.99
C GLU A 55 -11.57 -11.68 3.99
N LEU A 56 -10.63 -12.28 4.72
CA LEU A 56 -9.22 -11.86 4.72
C LEU A 56 -8.58 -11.95 3.32
N ARG A 57 -8.84 -13.02 2.59
CA ARG A 57 -8.35 -13.19 1.21
C ARG A 57 -8.96 -12.15 0.27
N SER A 58 -10.25 -11.86 0.41
CA SER A 58 -10.94 -10.84 -0.40
C SER A 58 -10.35 -9.46 -0.15
N ILE A 59 -10.17 -9.07 1.12
CA ILE A 59 -9.53 -7.81 1.51
C ILE A 59 -8.09 -7.74 0.97
N GLY A 60 -7.32 -8.81 1.10
CA GLY A 60 -5.95 -8.88 0.58
C GLY A 60 -5.89 -8.70 -0.95
N THR A 61 -6.82 -9.33 -1.67
CA THR A 61 -6.92 -9.19 -3.13
C THR A 61 -7.33 -7.78 -3.54
N GLU A 62 -8.31 -7.18 -2.85
CA GLU A 62 -8.74 -5.81 -3.09
C GLU A 62 -7.61 -4.80 -2.84
N LEU A 63 -6.86 -4.95 -1.75
CA LEU A 63 -5.70 -4.11 -1.45
C LEU A 63 -4.62 -4.24 -2.54
N LYS A 64 -4.34 -5.45 -3.00
CA LYS A 64 -3.39 -5.69 -4.09
C LYS A 64 -3.81 -4.95 -5.35
N ILE A 65 -5.06 -5.10 -5.78
CA ILE A 65 -5.58 -4.41 -6.97
C ILE A 65 -5.44 -2.89 -6.81
N LYS A 66 -5.82 -2.33 -5.67
CA LYS A 66 -5.69 -0.89 -5.41
C LYS A 66 -4.25 -0.39 -5.46
N ILE A 67 -3.29 -1.20 -4.99
CA ILE A 67 -1.85 -0.87 -5.06
C ILE A 67 -1.38 -0.93 -6.52
N ASP A 68 -1.73 -1.97 -7.25
CA ASP A 68 -1.34 -2.15 -8.65
C ASP A 68 -1.92 -1.01 -9.53
N ASP A 69 -3.18 -0.66 -9.36
CA ASP A 69 -3.83 0.46 -10.06
C ASP A 69 -3.11 1.78 -9.77
N ARG A 70 -2.72 2.00 -8.52
CA ARG A 70 -2.01 3.21 -8.13
C ARG A 70 -0.60 3.30 -8.72
N LEU A 71 0.13 2.19 -8.74
CA LEU A 71 1.44 2.11 -9.39
C LEU A 71 1.31 2.34 -10.89
N HIS A 72 0.29 1.78 -11.52
CA HIS A 72 -0.01 1.99 -12.94
C HIS A 72 -0.30 3.47 -13.25
N ALA A 73 -1.13 4.12 -12.44
CA ALA A 73 -1.44 5.53 -12.60
C ALA A 73 -0.20 6.43 -12.44
N ASN A 74 0.67 6.11 -11.48
CA ASN A 74 1.95 6.80 -11.31
C ASN A 74 2.88 6.58 -12.52
N ALA A 75 2.92 5.36 -13.06
CA ALA A 75 3.70 5.06 -14.27
C ALA A 75 3.19 5.85 -15.49
N MET A 76 1.88 5.96 -15.66
CA MET A 76 1.28 6.76 -16.74
C MET A 76 1.59 8.25 -16.59
N LEU A 77 1.62 8.77 -15.36
CA LEU A 77 2.05 10.15 -15.10
C LEU A 77 3.49 10.39 -15.57
N LEU A 78 4.41 9.49 -15.20
CA LEU A 78 5.82 9.59 -15.62
C LEU A 78 5.99 9.50 -17.14
N ARG A 79 5.28 8.59 -17.78
CA ARG A 79 5.27 8.46 -19.25
C ARG A 79 4.72 9.70 -19.94
N SER A 80 3.67 10.30 -19.38
CA SER A 80 3.12 11.56 -19.89
C SER A 80 4.13 12.70 -19.81
N GLY A 81 4.89 12.78 -18.68
CA GLY A 81 5.99 13.73 -18.54
C GLY A 81 7.10 13.49 -19.57
N ALA A 82 7.53 12.25 -19.75
CA ALA A 82 8.54 11.89 -20.75
C ALA A 82 8.08 12.26 -22.17
N ALA A 83 6.84 11.95 -22.53
CA ALA A 83 6.26 12.30 -23.82
C ALA A 83 6.19 13.83 -24.03
N PHE A 84 5.86 14.58 -22.97
CA PHE A 84 5.86 16.03 -23.02
C PHE A 84 7.25 16.59 -23.33
N PHE A 85 8.30 16.09 -22.70
CA PHE A 85 9.67 16.49 -22.98
C PHE A 85 10.15 16.07 -24.38
N SER A 86 9.76 14.87 -24.83
CA SER A 86 10.18 14.36 -26.15
C SER A 86 9.50 15.09 -27.32
N SER A 87 8.38 15.77 -27.07
CA SER A 87 7.61 16.49 -28.12
C SER A 87 8.03 17.97 -28.29
N HIS A 88 9.02 18.43 -27.52
CA HIS A 88 9.44 19.83 -27.54
C HIS A 88 10.97 19.94 -27.52
N ASP A 89 11.55 20.80 -28.32
CA ASP A 89 12.99 21.05 -28.34
C ASP A 89 13.48 21.79 -27.07
N ALA A 90 12.64 22.64 -26.52
CA ALA A 90 12.90 23.36 -25.28
C ALA A 90 11.59 23.57 -24.51
N ILE A 91 11.64 23.38 -23.20
CA ILE A 91 10.49 23.55 -22.33
C ILE A 91 10.81 24.64 -21.30
N THR A 92 9.87 25.57 -21.16
CA THR A 92 9.93 26.62 -20.15
C THR A 92 9.29 26.14 -18.83
N ARG A 93 9.63 26.79 -17.71
CA ARG A 93 9.02 26.51 -16.41
C ARG A 93 7.50 26.70 -16.41
N GLU A 94 7.03 27.72 -17.13
CA GLU A 94 5.59 28.00 -17.23
C GLU A 94 4.83 26.92 -18.06
N GLN A 95 5.46 26.39 -19.11
CA GLN A 95 4.89 25.26 -19.87
C GLN A 95 4.82 24.00 -19.00
N TRP A 96 5.88 23.69 -18.24
CA TRP A 96 5.88 22.56 -17.31
C TRP A 96 4.80 22.72 -16.24
N LYS A 97 4.74 23.87 -15.58
CA LYS A 97 3.71 24.19 -14.61
C LYS A 97 2.30 24.04 -15.15
N THR A 98 2.06 24.54 -16.35
CA THR A 98 0.77 24.45 -17.03
C THR A 98 0.41 23.00 -17.34
N PHE A 99 1.38 22.22 -17.84
CA PHE A 99 1.21 20.78 -18.09
C PHE A 99 0.81 20.04 -16.81
N ILE A 100 1.56 20.19 -15.74
CA ILE A 100 1.29 19.53 -14.44
C ILE A 100 -0.08 19.97 -13.87
N LYS A 101 -0.41 21.25 -13.96
CA LYS A 101 -1.71 21.78 -13.53
C LYS A 101 -2.87 21.12 -14.29
N LYS A 102 -2.74 20.90 -15.60
CA LYS A 102 -3.76 20.26 -16.44
C LYS A 102 -3.97 18.80 -16.08
N LEU A 103 -2.98 18.10 -15.58
CA LEU A 103 -3.09 16.72 -15.10
C LEU A 103 -3.90 16.59 -13.80
N SER A 104 -4.15 17.70 -13.11
CA SER A 104 -4.95 17.74 -11.85
C SER A 104 -4.50 16.68 -10.84
N ILE A 105 -3.18 16.61 -10.58
CA ILE A 105 -2.55 15.53 -9.80
C ILE A 105 -3.12 15.43 -8.40
N GLU A 106 -3.36 16.56 -7.73
CA GLU A 106 -3.93 16.58 -6.37
C GLU A 106 -5.27 15.85 -6.28
N LYS A 107 -6.09 15.96 -7.34
CA LYS A 107 -7.40 15.32 -7.42
C LYS A 107 -7.32 13.86 -7.86
N ASN A 108 -6.51 13.59 -8.88
CA ASN A 108 -6.47 12.28 -9.56
C ASN A 108 -5.51 11.30 -8.90
N LEU A 109 -4.44 11.81 -8.28
CA LEU A 109 -3.37 11.03 -7.66
C LEU A 109 -3.02 11.58 -6.25
N PRO A 110 -3.97 11.57 -5.31
CA PRO A 110 -3.76 12.12 -3.97
C PRO A 110 -2.57 11.44 -3.28
N GLY A 111 -1.72 12.23 -2.62
CA GLY A 111 -0.50 11.76 -1.93
C GLY A 111 0.78 11.86 -2.76
N ILE A 112 0.72 12.29 -4.03
CA ILE A 112 1.91 12.72 -4.76
C ILE A 112 2.30 14.11 -4.24
N GLN A 113 3.49 14.22 -3.66
CA GLN A 113 4.02 15.44 -3.08
C GLN A 113 4.53 16.41 -4.15
N GLY A 114 5.05 15.88 -5.24
CA GLY A 114 5.57 16.69 -6.34
C GLY A 114 5.98 15.83 -7.52
N VAL A 115 5.98 16.45 -8.69
CA VAL A 115 6.47 15.88 -9.94
C VAL A 115 7.57 16.77 -10.48
N GLY A 116 8.73 16.18 -10.73
CA GLY A 116 9.90 16.89 -11.20
C GLY A 116 10.54 16.25 -12.41
N PHE A 117 11.34 17.06 -13.10
CA PHE A 117 12.23 16.61 -14.15
C PHE A 117 13.67 16.89 -13.74
N SER A 118 14.52 15.87 -13.91
CA SER A 118 15.93 15.94 -13.60
C SER A 118 16.76 15.86 -14.86
N LEU A 119 17.62 16.85 -15.05
CA LEU A 119 18.56 16.90 -16.17
C LEU A 119 19.80 16.08 -15.82
N ILE A 120 20.34 15.33 -16.80
CA ILE A 120 21.65 14.69 -16.70
C ILE A 120 22.71 15.70 -17.17
N ILE A 121 23.74 15.90 -16.37
CA ILE A 121 24.75 16.93 -16.57
C ILE A 121 26.13 16.28 -16.54
N PRO A 122 26.86 16.20 -17.66
CA PRO A 122 28.27 15.84 -17.68
C PRO A 122 29.10 16.81 -16.81
N LYS A 123 30.18 16.31 -16.23
CA LYS A 123 31.05 17.09 -15.32
C LYS A 123 31.51 18.39 -15.97
N GLU A 124 31.85 18.35 -17.23
CA GLU A 124 32.39 19.50 -18.00
C GLU A 124 31.31 20.60 -18.16
N GLU A 125 30.03 20.23 -18.11
CA GLU A 125 28.90 21.14 -18.30
C GLU A 125 28.35 21.72 -17.01
N LEU A 126 28.78 21.20 -15.85
CA LEU A 126 28.21 21.55 -14.55
C LEU A 126 28.23 23.08 -14.30
N GLN A 127 29.37 23.73 -14.50
CA GLN A 127 29.50 25.17 -14.23
C GLN A 127 28.68 26.03 -15.20
N ARG A 128 28.62 25.59 -16.46
CA ARG A 128 27.79 26.24 -17.48
C ARG A 128 26.30 26.12 -17.10
N HIS A 129 25.89 24.95 -16.67
CA HIS A 129 24.52 24.69 -16.22
C HIS A 129 24.14 25.59 -15.03
N ILE A 130 24.95 25.61 -13.96
CA ILE A 130 24.72 26.45 -12.76
C ILE A 130 24.61 27.92 -13.17
N THR A 131 25.53 28.39 -14.01
CA THR A 131 25.54 29.77 -14.48
C THR A 131 24.25 30.12 -15.24
N ASN A 132 23.77 29.22 -16.09
CA ASN A 132 22.56 29.45 -16.88
C ASN A 132 21.31 29.52 -15.98
N VAL A 133 21.16 28.59 -15.03
CA VAL A 133 20.02 28.60 -14.11
C VAL A 133 20.03 29.86 -13.21
N ARG A 134 21.22 30.31 -12.80
CA ARG A 134 21.36 31.57 -12.04
C ARG A 134 20.92 32.80 -12.85
N LYS A 135 21.18 32.81 -14.17
CA LYS A 135 20.71 33.86 -15.08
C LYS A 135 19.18 33.87 -15.25
N GLU A 136 18.51 32.74 -15.05
CA GLU A 136 17.05 32.65 -15.04
C GLU A 136 16.42 33.30 -13.79
N GLY A 137 17.21 33.84 -12.85
CA GLY A 137 16.76 34.50 -11.63
C GLY A 137 16.98 33.72 -10.34
N PHE A 138 17.50 32.49 -10.41
CA PHE A 138 17.79 31.65 -9.23
C PHE A 138 19.22 31.87 -8.74
N ARG A 139 19.51 33.01 -8.18
CA ARG A 139 20.89 33.44 -7.80
C ARG A 139 21.63 32.44 -6.91
N ASP A 140 20.91 31.79 -5.99
CA ASP A 140 21.47 30.83 -5.02
C ASP A 140 21.44 29.39 -5.50
N TYR A 141 21.11 29.18 -6.78
CA TYR A 141 21.04 27.83 -7.33
C TYR A 141 22.43 27.19 -7.36
N ASP A 142 22.46 25.92 -6.92
CA ASP A 142 23.62 25.05 -7.00
C ASP A 142 23.16 23.58 -7.12
N VAL A 143 24.05 22.71 -7.59
CA VAL A 143 23.81 21.27 -7.63
C VAL A 143 24.29 20.64 -6.31
N LYS A 144 23.38 20.01 -5.58
CA LYS A 144 23.61 19.48 -4.22
C LYS A 144 23.31 17.98 -4.14
N PRO A 145 24.07 17.22 -3.33
CA PRO A 145 25.20 17.64 -2.50
C PRO A 145 26.46 17.91 -3.33
N VAL A 146 27.33 18.78 -2.81
CA VAL A 146 28.63 19.06 -3.38
C VAL A 146 29.49 17.80 -3.35
N GLY A 147 30.28 17.57 -4.41
CA GLY A 147 31.20 16.43 -4.52
C GLY A 147 31.59 16.17 -5.97
N ALA A 148 32.79 15.65 -6.19
CA ALA A 148 33.27 15.34 -7.53
C ALA A 148 32.63 14.05 -8.06
N ARG A 149 32.04 14.12 -9.26
CA ARG A 149 31.42 13.01 -10.00
C ARG A 149 31.63 13.23 -11.49
N ASP A 150 31.62 12.16 -12.26
CA ASP A 150 31.73 12.24 -13.72
C ASP A 150 30.41 12.69 -14.36
N VAL A 151 29.30 12.31 -13.72
CA VAL A 151 27.93 12.67 -14.15
C VAL A 151 27.15 13.14 -12.95
N TYR A 152 26.48 14.25 -13.10
CA TYR A 152 25.55 14.83 -12.13
C TYR A 152 24.13 14.71 -12.66
N THR A 153 23.16 14.79 -11.76
CA THR A 153 21.78 15.08 -12.13
C THR A 153 21.31 16.30 -11.36
N SER A 154 20.31 17.00 -11.87
CA SER A 154 19.74 18.09 -11.15
C SER A 154 18.24 18.21 -11.40
N ILE A 155 17.46 18.26 -10.35
CA ILE A 155 16.03 18.57 -10.45
C ILE A 155 15.91 20.05 -10.82
N ILE A 156 15.53 20.32 -12.08
CA ILE A 156 15.40 21.67 -12.63
C ILE A 156 13.96 22.12 -12.77
N PHE A 157 13.02 21.20 -12.96
CA PHE A 157 11.59 21.48 -12.90
C PHE A 157 10.96 20.67 -11.77
N LEU A 158 10.05 21.30 -11.04
CA LEU A 158 9.35 20.67 -9.93
C LEU A 158 8.01 21.37 -9.70
N GLU A 159 6.93 20.63 -9.67
CA GLU A 159 5.62 21.18 -9.36
C GLU A 159 4.93 20.37 -8.25
N PRO A 160 4.29 21.01 -7.28
CA PRO A 160 4.23 22.46 -7.09
C PRO A 160 5.61 23.04 -6.65
N PHE A 161 6.00 24.15 -7.28
CA PHE A 161 7.27 24.84 -6.95
C PHE A 161 7.07 25.77 -5.76
N SER A 162 6.82 25.17 -4.60
CA SER A 162 6.54 25.90 -3.36
C SER A 162 6.83 25.05 -2.12
N GLY A 163 6.87 25.69 -0.95
CA GLY A 163 7.00 25.02 0.33
C GLY A 163 8.23 24.12 0.43
N ILE A 164 8.05 22.93 0.97
CA ILE A 164 9.13 21.95 1.19
C ILE A 164 9.77 21.44 -0.11
N ASN A 165 9.04 21.48 -1.23
CA ASN A 165 9.56 21.04 -2.52
C ASN A 165 10.75 21.87 -3.00
N LEU A 166 10.83 23.14 -2.60
CA LEU A 166 11.96 24.01 -2.96
C LEU A 166 13.32 23.45 -2.50
N LYS A 167 13.34 22.63 -1.44
CA LYS A 167 14.57 21.97 -0.98
C LYS A 167 15.13 20.96 -2.00
N ALA A 168 14.29 20.43 -2.86
CA ALA A 168 14.69 19.47 -3.88
C ALA A 168 15.18 20.13 -5.18
N PHE A 169 15.00 21.43 -5.35
CA PHE A 169 15.52 22.16 -6.49
C PHE A 169 17.05 22.18 -6.50
N GLY A 170 17.66 21.72 -7.57
CA GLY A 170 19.12 21.53 -7.65
C GLY A 170 19.64 20.22 -7.05
N TYR A 171 18.77 19.35 -6.53
CA TYR A 171 19.24 18.11 -5.94
C TYR A 171 19.72 17.11 -7.00
N ASP A 172 20.94 16.59 -6.78
CA ASP A 172 21.54 15.53 -7.57
C ASP A 172 21.08 14.16 -7.07
N MET A 173 20.11 13.59 -7.77
CA MET A 173 19.58 12.26 -7.43
C MET A 173 20.59 11.14 -7.64
N PHE A 174 21.60 11.31 -8.50
CA PHE A 174 22.68 10.33 -8.69
C PHE A 174 23.65 10.26 -7.52
N SER A 175 23.61 11.25 -6.62
CA SER A 175 24.39 11.22 -5.38
C SER A 175 23.91 10.13 -4.41
N ASP A 176 22.65 9.67 -4.53
CA ASP A 176 22.06 8.59 -3.75
C ASP A 176 22.07 7.29 -4.57
N PRO A 177 22.80 6.24 -4.11
CA PRO A 177 22.93 4.99 -4.87
C PRO A 177 21.58 4.29 -5.16
N THR A 178 20.61 4.42 -4.25
CA THR A 178 19.29 3.80 -4.41
C THR A 178 18.49 4.47 -5.52
N ARG A 179 18.52 5.79 -5.58
CA ARG A 179 17.88 6.59 -6.62
C ARG A 179 18.58 6.39 -7.95
N ARG A 180 19.91 6.46 -7.95
CA ARG A 180 20.74 6.27 -9.13
C ARG A 180 20.43 4.93 -9.81
N LYS A 181 20.42 3.82 -9.07
CA LYS A 181 20.09 2.49 -9.60
C LYS A 181 18.74 2.45 -10.32
N ALA A 182 17.69 3.05 -9.73
CA ALA A 182 16.38 3.09 -10.37
C ALA A 182 16.36 3.97 -11.63
N MET A 183 17.06 5.10 -11.60
CA MET A 183 17.15 6.00 -12.75
C MET A 183 17.95 5.35 -13.91
N GLU A 184 19.04 4.68 -13.62
CA GLU A 184 19.81 3.90 -14.60
C GLU A 184 18.96 2.77 -15.20
N GLN A 185 18.24 2.03 -14.36
CA GLN A 185 17.33 0.99 -14.82
C GLN A 185 16.22 1.56 -15.73
N ALA A 186 15.63 2.70 -15.35
CA ALA A 186 14.60 3.35 -16.18
C ALA A 186 15.15 3.77 -17.54
N ARG A 187 16.35 4.38 -17.57
CA ARG A 187 17.04 4.78 -18.79
C ARG A 187 17.34 3.59 -19.70
N ASP A 188 17.91 2.52 -19.14
CA ASP A 188 18.43 1.40 -19.92
C ASP A 188 17.33 0.46 -20.43
N SER A 189 16.16 0.43 -19.74
CA SER A 189 15.00 -0.39 -20.13
C SER A 189 13.92 0.37 -20.90
N ASP A 190 14.04 1.69 -21.04
CA ASP A 190 12.99 2.59 -21.56
C ASP A 190 11.63 2.38 -20.84
N ASN A 191 11.70 2.10 -19.54
CA ASN A 191 10.51 1.80 -18.76
C ASN A 191 10.55 2.53 -17.40
N VAL A 192 9.37 2.63 -16.76
CA VAL A 192 9.27 3.20 -15.42
C VAL A 192 9.93 2.26 -14.41
N SER A 193 10.76 2.81 -13.54
CA SER A 193 11.42 2.05 -12.48
C SER A 193 11.08 2.64 -11.10
N LEU A 194 10.83 1.76 -10.14
CA LEU A 194 10.59 2.13 -8.75
C LEU A 194 11.89 2.06 -7.96
N SER A 195 12.26 3.13 -7.29
CA SER A 195 13.41 3.11 -6.38
C SER A 195 13.12 2.31 -5.12
N GLY A 196 14.16 1.78 -4.49
CA GLY A 196 14.08 1.31 -3.12
C GLY A 196 13.72 2.45 -2.14
N LYS A 197 13.66 2.11 -0.86
CA LYS A 197 13.38 3.09 0.20
C LYS A 197 14.45 4.18 0.23
N VAL A 198 14.00 5.43 0.13
CA VAL A 198 14.86 6.63 0.18
C VAL A 198 14.33 7.60 1.22
N ASN A 199 15.23 8.42 1.75
CA ASN A 199 14.84 9.56 2.58
C ASN A 199 14.63 10.79 1.67
N LEU A 200 13.49 11.46 1.85
CA LEU A 200 13.23 12.66 1.08
C LEU A 200 14.02 13.85 1.68
N ILE A 201 14.67 14.62 0.82
CA ILE A 201 15.34 15.85 1.23
C ILE A 201 14.34 16.86 1.79
N GLN A 202 13.12 16.84 1.31
CA GLN A 202 12.03 17.64 1.82
C GLN A 202 11.79 17.42 3.32
N ASP A 203 11.98 16.19 3.79
CA ASP A 203 11.78 15.79 5.20
C ASP A 203 13.01 16.10 6.09
N ALA A 204 14.14 16.48 5.50
CA ALA A 204 15.34 16.84 6.26
C ALA A 204 15.12 18.17 7.01
N GLY A 205 14.93 18.09 8.31
CA GLY A 205 14.64 19.22 9.20
C GLY A 205 13.35 19.10 10.00
N ASP A 206 12.41 18.23 9.61
CA ASP A 206 11.27 17.86 10.42
C ASP A 206 11.60 16.59 11.22
N THR A 207 12.16 16.76 12.42
CA THR A 207 12.19 15.75 13.47
C THR A 207 10.78 15.55 14.03
N VAL A 208 9.82 15.19 13.20
CA VAL A 208 8.59 14.58 13.69
C VAL A 208 8.99 13.18 14.13
N LYS A 209 9.16 13.01 15.44
CA LYS A 209 9.21 11.71 16.11
C LYS A 209 8.01 10.90 15.61
N ARG A 210 8.22 10.02 14.65
CA ARG A 210 7.29 8.91 14.39
C ARG A 210 7.41 7.99 15.59
N THR A 211 6.58 8.22 16.58
CA THR A 211 6.30 7.25 17.65
C THR A 211 5.90 5.94 16.98
N LYS A 212 6.55 4.90 17.44
CA LYS A 212 6.39 3.50 17.03
C LYS A 212 4.95 3.02 17.16
#